data_1bb1d9b7482759c086e0cb1cd7cee824
#
_entry.id   1bb1d9b7482759c086e0cb1cd7cee824
#
_cell.length_a   1.000
_cell.length_b   1.000
_cell.length_c   1.000
_cell.angle_alpha   90.00
_cell.angle_beta   90.00
_cell.angle_gamma   90.00
#
_symmetry.space_group_name_H-M   'P 1'
#
loop_
_entity.id
_entity.type
_entity.pdbx_description
1 polymer ?
#
loop_
_entity_poly.entity_id
_entity_poly.type
_entity_poly.pdbx_seq_one_letter_code
_entity_poly.pdbx_strand_id
1 'polypeptide(L)'
;MMLKAGYCHSMLCVTRTKINKPDVLRNYTSLHPTAENYSCTIWEAASATAAAPLYFKSVQFKGTGEQWCDGGLRRNNPINEALSELARERGWKDRKIGCVLSLGTGVKKSDSITSSLASILKGVVAMVTDSDDVAKIFASSELGIELFRTHRYFRFSIPQGMQYLKLDEWKETEKMKALATEYLGHASNGDMLAQCAKSLLDPDENCRLHP
;
A
#
# COMPACT_ATOMS: atom_id res chain seq x y z
N MET A 1 8.38 -11.03 -16.49
CA MET A 1 8.50 -9.97 -17.54
C MET A 1 9.43 -8.91 -16.97
N MET A 2 10.70 -8.92 -17.37
CA MET A 2 11.63 -7.84 -16.98
C MET A 2 11.24 -6.58 -17.73
N LEU A 3 10.89 -5.53 -17.04
CA LEU A 3 10.70 -4.21 -17.63
C LEU A 3 12.09 -3.62 -17.99
N LYS A 4 12.20 -3.06 -19.20
CA LYS A 4 13.42 -2.37 -19.65
C LYS A 4 13.72 -1.17 -18.78
N ALA A 5 14.98 -0.75 -18.71
CA ALA A 5 15.41 0.47 -18.02
C ALA A 5 14.54 1.67 -18.43
N GLY A 6 14.01 2.41 -17.44
CA GLY A 6 13.10 3.55 -17.65
C GLY A 6 11.67 3.35 -17.13
N TYR A 7 11.31 2.14 -16.71
CA TYR A 7 10.00 1.90 -16.08
C TYR A 7 10.05 2.03 -14.57
N CYS A 8 8.92 2.45 -13.98
CA CYS A 8 8.76 2.55 -12.54
C CYS A 8 8.90 1.17 -11.88
N HIS A 9 9.69 1.10 -10.82
CA HIS A 9 9.74 -0.09 -9.98
C HIS A 9 8.43 -0.23 -9.21
N SER A 10 7.86 -1.42 -9.28
CA SER A 10 6.57 -1.72 -8.64
C SER A 10 6.69 -2.97 -7.78
N MET A 11 6.05 -2.92 -6.64
CA MET A 11 5.90 -4.06 -5.76
C MET A 11 4.45 -4.22 -5.31
N LEU A 12 4.02 -5.45 -5.10
CA LEU A 12 2.68 -5.80 -4.63
C LEU A 12 2.80 -6.68 -3.39
N CYS A 13 2.09 -6.31 -2.33
CA CYS A 13 2.03 -7.12 -1.13
C CYS A 13 1.07 -8.29 -1.32
N VAL A 14 1.51 -9.48 -0.94
CA VAL A 14 0.74 -10.73 -0.99
C VAL A 14 0.98 -11.53 0.28
N THR A 15 0.15 -12.53 0.53
CA THR A 15 0.33 -13.49 1.63
C THR A 15 0.41 -14.91 1.06
N ARG A 16 1.46 -15.66 1.40
CA ARG A 16 1.54 -17.10 1.10
C ARG A 16 0.60 -17.86 2.01
N THR A 17 -0.39 -18.54 1.43
CA THR A 17 -1.46 -19.16 2.21
C THR A 17 -1.00 -20.36 3.04
N LYS A 18 -0.12 -21.21 2.49
CA LYS A 18 0.34 -22.44 3.14
C LYS A 18 1.12 -22.20 4.45
N ILE A 19 1.92 -21.14 4.47
CA ILE A 19 2.77 -20.83 5.63
C ILE A 19 2.33 -19.55 6.34
N ASN A 20 1.23 -18.93 5.88
CA ASN A 20 0.70 -17.68 6.41
C ASN A 20 1.79 -16.57 6.54
N LYS A 21 2.67 -16.48 5.53
CA LYS A 21 3.79 -15.54 5.51
C LYS A 21 3.52 -14.41 4.54
N PRO A 22 3.64 -13.14 4.98
CA PRO A 22 3.59 -12.00 4.08
C PRO A 22 4.80 -12.01 3.15
N ASP A 23 4.59 -11.63 1.90
CA ASP A 23 5.61 -11.57 0.87
C ASP A 23 5.37 -10.42 -0.11
N VAL A 24 6.29 -10.21 -1.04
CA VAL A 24 6.25 -9.13 -2.02
C VAL A 24 6.55 -9.67 -3.41
N LEU A 25 5.66 -9.39 -4.35
CA LEU A 25 5.87 -9.60 -5.79
C LEU A 25 6.45 -8.33 -6.41
N ARG A 26 7.49 -8.48 -7.23
CA ARG A 26 8.22 -7.36 -7.82
C ARG A 26 8.27 -7.45 -9.33
N ASN A 27 8.32 -6.30 -10.01
CA ASN A 27 8.62 -6.24 -11.44
C ASN A 27 10.13 -6.12 -11.74
N TYR A 28 10.96 -6.19 -10.73
CA TYR A 28 12.43 -6.17 -10.78
C TYR A 28 12.98 -7.35 -9.98
N THR A 29 14.24 -7.70 -10.24
CA THR A 29 14.94 -8.73 -9.46
C THR A 29 15.60 -8.07 -8.24
N SER A 30 15.20 -8.48 -7.05
CA SER A 30 15.86 -8.08 -5.82
C SER A 30 17.19 -8.82 -5.70
N LEU A 31 18.25 -8.09 -5.39
CA LEU A 31 19.59 -8.63 -5.14
C LEU A 31 19.84 -8.94 -3.66
N HIS A 32 18.83 -8.71 -2.81
CA HIS A 32 18.95 -9.00 -1.38
C HIS A 32 18.97 -10.51 -1.15
N PRO A 33 19.93 -11.03 -0.34
CA PRO A 33 20.12 -12.49 -0.18
C PRO A 33 18.91 -13.27 0.33
N THR A 34 18.01 -12.61 1.08
CA THR A 34 16.79 -13.24 1.64
C THR A 34 15.53 -12.95 0.82
N ALA A 35 15.64 -12.21 -0.29
CA ALA A 35 14.50 -11.93 -1.13
C ALA A 35 14.21 -13.11 -2.05
N GLU A 36 12.96 -13.53 -2.09
CA GLU A 36 12.50 -14.50 -3.08
C GLU A 36 12.02 -13.72 -4.32
N ASN A 37 12.50 -14.14 -5.49
CA ASN A 37 12.11 -13.55 -6.77
C ASN A 37 11.17 -14.51 -7.49
N TYR A 38 9.94 -14.07 -7.76
CA TYR A 38 8.90 -14.88 -8.39
C TYR A 38 8.70 -14.46 -9.83
N SER A 39 8.61 -15.47 -10.72
CA SER A 39 8.20 -15.23 -12.11
C SER A 39 6.69 -15.37 -12.21
N CYS A 40 6.02 -14.26 -12.42
CA CYS A 40 4.58 -14.22 -12.64
C CYS A 40 4.23 -13.14 -13.68
N THR A 41 3.08 -13.27 -14.28
CA THR A 41 2.52 -12.24 -15.17
C THR A 41 1.90 -11.11 -14.35
N ILE A 42 1.69 -9.95 -14.99
CA ILE A 42 1.05 -8.81 -14.34
C ILE A 42 -0.35 -9.18 -13.82
N TRP A 43 -1.11 -9.94 -14.61
CA TRP A 43 -2.46 -10.34 -14.20
C TRP A 43 -2.46 -11.34 -13.03
N GLU A 44 -1.49 -12.27 -12.99
CA GLU A 44 -1.32 -13.19 -11.85
C GLU A 44 -0.97 -12.42 -10.57
N ALA A 45 -0.05 -11.47 -10.65
CA ALA A 45 0.33 -10.62 -9.53
C ALA A 45 -0.84 -9.75 -9.05
N ALA A 46 -1.58 -9.12 -9.96
CA ALA A 46 -2.76 -8.32 -9.63
C ALA A 46 -3.88 -9.19 -9.01
N SER A 47 -4.11 -10.38 -9.57
CA SER A 47 -5.09 -11.32 -9.03
C SER A 47 -4.71 -11.81 -7.63
N ALA A 48 -3.42 -12.07 -7.38
CA ALA A 48 -2.94 -12.53 -6.09
C ALA A 48 -3.08 -11.46 -5.01
N THR A 49 -2.67 -10.20 -5.30
CA THR A 49 -2.77 -9.10 -4.33
C THR A 49 -4.21 -8.68 -4.04
N ALA A 50 -5.15 -8.95 -4.97
CA ALA A 50 -6.58 -8.65 -4.81
C ALA A 50 -7.41 -9.85 -4.31
N ALA A 51 -6.78 -11.02 -4.08
CA ALA A 51 -7.48 -12.24 -3.68
C ALA A 51 -7.86 -12.23 -2.19
N ALA A 52 -8.74 -11.28 -1.80
CA ALA A 52 -9.23 -11.16 -0.43
C ALA A 52 -9.99 -12.43 -0.01
N PRO A 53 -9.62 -13.08 1.11
CA PRO A 53 -10.33 -14.24 1.63
C PRO A 53 -11.82 -13.94 1.80
N LEU A 54 -12.67 -14.93 1.57
CA LEU A 54 -14.14 -14.86 1.53
C LEU A 54 -14.73 -14.25 0.24
N TYR A 55 -13.98 -13.43 -0.50
CA TYR A 55 -14.40 -12.83 -1.77
C TYR A 55 -13.82 -13.57 -2.97
N PHE A 56 -12.54 -13.94 -2.91
CA PHE A 56 -11.83 -14.57 -4.01
C PHE A 56 -11.03 -15.80 -3.56
N LYS A 57 -10.83 -16.71 -4.49
CA LYS A 57 -9.94 -17.86 -4.28
C LYS A 57 -8.49 -17.42 -4.35
N SER A 58 -7.63 -18.07 -3.57
CA SER A 58 -6.18 -17.90 -3.66
C SER A 58 -5.68 -18.25 -5.07
N VAL A 59 -4.64 -17.54 -5.51
CA VAL A 59 -4.03 -17.70 -6.84
C VAL A 59 -2.79 -18.59 -6.73
N GLN A 60 -2.61 -19.49 -7.67
CA GLN A 60 -1.41 -20.31 -7.78
C GLN A 60 -0.67 -19.96 -9.07
N PHE A 61 0.61 -19.63 -8.97
CA PHE A 61 1.45 -19.41 -10.14
C PHE A 61 1.95 -20.75 -10.70
N LYS A 62 2.00 -20.84 -12.01
CA LYS A 62 2.50 -22.05 -12.68
C LYS A 62 3.93 -22.37 -12.24
N GLY A 63 4.18 -23.60 -11.85
CA GLY A 63 5.52 -24.10 -11.50
C GLY A 63 6.01 -23.79 -10.09
N THR A 64 5.30 -22.98 -9.28
CA THR A 64 5.76 -22.66 -7.92
C THR A 64 5.20 -23.58 -6.85
N GLY A 65 4.07 -24.23 -7.08
CA GLY A 65 3.35 -25.00 -6.04
C GLY A 65 2.83 -24.15 -4.87
N GLU A 66 3.12 -22.83 -4.86
CA GLU A 66 2.70 -21.88 -3.84
C GLU A 66 1.33 -21.30 -4.18
N GLN A 67 0.58 -20.97 -3.14
CA GLN A 67 -0.70 -20.27 -3.24
C GLN A 67 -0.62 -18.93 -2.54
N TRP A 68 -1.23 -17.92 -3.16
CA TRP A 68 -1.17 -16.53 -2.77
C TRP A 68 -2.57 -15.97 -2.53
N CYS A 69 -2.71 -15.13 -1.53
CA CYS A 69 -3.90 -14.34 -1.29
C CYS A 69 -3.53 -12.88 -0.99
N ASP A 70 -4.54 -12.06 -0.82
CA ASP A 70 -4.42 -10.62 -0.58
C ASP A 70 -3.40 -10.28 0.52
N GLY A 71 -2.52 -9.34 0.19
CA GLY A 71 -1.55 -8.79 1.13
C GLY A 71 -2.19 -7.89 2.19
N GLY A 72 -3.38 -7.34 1.95
CA GLY A 72 -4.12 -6.47 2.85
C GLY A 72 -4.43 -7.11 4.21
N LEU A 73 -4.41 -8.45 4.30
CA LEU A 73 -4.51 -9.15 5.59
C LEU A 73 -3.44 -8.73 6.60
N ARG A 74 -2.26 -8.31 6.15
CA ARG A 74 -1.13 -7.94 7.02
C ARG A 74 -0.46 -6.64 6.64
N ARG A 75 -0.71 -6.12 5.43
CA ARG A 75 0.01 -5.01 4.81
C ARG A 75 -0.92 -4.09 4.05
N ASN A 76 -2.04 -3.73 4.68
CA ASN A 76 -3.03 -2.83 4.08
C ASN A 76 -2.47 -1.41 3.85
N ASN A 77 -1.48 -0.99 4.63
CA ASN A 77 -0.65 0.17 4.35
C ASN A 77 0.80 -0.29 4.16
N PRO A 78 1.30 -0.39 2.92
CA PRO A 78 2.60 -1.00 2.62
C PRO A 78 3.79 -0.05 2.80
N ILE A 79 3.65 1.06 3.54
CA ILE A 79 4.71 2.06 3.68
C ILE A 79 6.00 1.47 4.25
N ASN A 80 5.89 0.60 5.27
CA ASN A 80 7.05 -0.03 5.89
C ASN A 80 7.75 -1.01 4.93
N GLU A 81 6.98 -1.71 4.10
CA GLU A 81 7.51 -2.59 3.06
C GLU A 81 8.24 -1.78 2.00
N ALA A 82 7.65 -0.67 1.54
CA ALA A 82 8.27 0.21 0.55
C ALA A 82 9.61 0.77 1.06
N LEU A 83 9.65 1.24 2.30
CA LEU A 83 10.88 1.73 2.93
C LEU A 83 11.91 0.62 3.16
N SER A 84 11.46 -0.58 3.52
CA SER A 84 12.33 -1.73 3.68
C SER A 84 12.96 -2.15 2.34
N GLU A 85 12.21 -2.08 1.24
CA GLU A 85 12.74 -2.31 -0.11
C GLU A 85 13.78 -1.26 -0.47
N LEU A 86 13.49 0.03 -0.25
CA LEU A 86 14.44 1.12 -0.49
C LEU A 86 15.74 0.93 0.30
N ALA A 87 15.65 0.52 1.56
CA ALA A 87 16.82 0.31 2.43
C ALA A 87 17.64 -0.92 2.04
N ARG A 88 17.01 -1.93 1.44
CA ARG A 88 17.64 -3.22 1.12
C ARG A 88 18.25 -3.27 -0.29
N GLU A 89 17.64 -2.58 -1.26
CA GLU A 89 18.09 -2.66 -2.64
C GLU A 89 19.35 -1.83 -2.86
N ARG A 90 20.32 -2.46 -3.52
CA ARG A 90 21.58 -1.80 -3.86
C ARG A 90 21.33 -0.59 -4.77
N GLY A 91 21.97 0.53 -4.45
CA GLY A 91 21.82 1.78 -5.18
C GLY A 91 20.60 2.60 -4.81
N TRP A 92 19.76 2.14 -3.85
CA TRP A 92 18.63 2.92 -3.34
C TRP A 92 18.84 3.39 -1.91
N LYS A 93 19.52 2.60 -1.07
CA LYS A 93 19.70 2.87 0.37
C LYS A 93 20.34 4.23 0.68
N ASP A 94 21.20 4.71 -0.22
CA ASP A 94 21.92 5.96 -0.03
C ASP A 94 21.23 7.15 -0.73
N ARG A 95 20.04 6.92 -1.31
CA ARG A 95 19.27 7.96 -1.98
C ARG A 95 18.34 8.65 -1.01
N LYS A 96 18.24 9.96 -1.13
CA LYS A 96 17.23 10.73 -0.41
C LYS A 96 15.84 10.45 -1.01
N ILE A 97 14.84 10.35 -0.13
CA ILE A 97 13.45 10.23 -0.54
C ILE A 97 12.94 11.62 -0.93
N GLY A 98 12.58 11.79 -2.20
CA GLY A 98 12.05 13.05 -2.72
C GLY A 98 10.60 13.30 -2.29
N CYS A 99 9.76 12.28 -2.40
CA CYS A 99 8.36 12.37 -1.99
C CYS A 99 7.83 10.99 -1.61
N VAL A 100 6.99 10.93 -0.59
CA VAL A 100 6.18 9.76 -0.22
C VAL A 100 4.72 10.16 -0.28
N LEU A 101 4.00 9.62 -1.25
CA LEU A 101 2.56 9.76 -1.38
C LEU A 101 1.87 8.49 -0.90
N SER A 102 1.10 8.58 0.18
CA SER A 102 0.32 7.50 0.77
C SER A 102 -1.17 7.73 0.55
N LEU A 103 -1.84 6.79 -0.11
CA LEU A 103 -3.27 6.85 -0.39
C LEU A 103 -4.01 5.81 0.47
N GLY A 104 -5.00 6.25 1.23
CA GLY A 104 -5.87 5.39 2.01
C GLY A 104 -7.26 5.26 1.38
N THR A 105 -7.97 4.21 1.75
CA THR A 105 -9.34 3.92 1.29
C THR A 105 -10.42 4.45 2.24
N GLY A 106 -10.06 5.30 3.19
CA GLY A 106 -10.92 5.83 4.23
C GLY A 106 -10.71 5.17 5.60
N VAL A 107 -11.18 5.83 6.64
CA VAL A 107 -11.06 5.37 8.03
C VAL A 107 -12.19 4.39 8.35
N LYS A 108 -11.87 3.22 8.89
CA LYS A 108 -12.88 2.29 9.40
C LYS A 108 -13.45 2.78 10.73
N LYS A 109 -14.76 2.57 10.94
CA LYS A 109 -15.33 2.67 12.26
C LYS A 109 -14.92 1.44 13.08
N SER A 110 -14.48 1.67 14.31
CA SER A 110 -14.22 0.58 15.26
C SER A 110 -15.57 -0.04 15.65
N ASP A 111 -15.93 -1.13 14.98
CA ASP A 111 -17.11 -1.89 15.36
C ASP A 111 -16.78 -2.81 16.54
N SER A 112 -17.67 -2.86 17.54
CA SER A 112 -17.60 -3.82 18.63
C SER A 112 -17.64 -5.25 18.08
N ILE A 113 -16.73 -6.08 18.56
CA ILE A 113 -16.64 -7.49 18.17
C ILE A 113 -17.92 -8.20 18.67
N THR A 114 -18.78 -8.59 17.74
CA THR A 114 -19.93 -9.46 18.04
C THR A 114 -19.53 -10.93 17.90
N SER A 115 -20.02 -11.76 18.80
CA SER A 115 -19.56 -13.13 19.08
C SER A 115 -19.96 -14.23 18.09
N SER A 116 -20.27 -13.93 16.83
CA SER A 116 -20.55 -14.97 15.83
C SER A 116 -19.28 -15.38 15.09
N LEU A 117 -19.14 -16.69 14.75
CA LEU A 117 -17.99 -17.21 14.00
C LEU A 117 -17.74 -16.45 12.68
N ALA A 118 -18.81 -16.04 11.99
CA ALA A 118 -18.71 -15.22 10.78
C ALA A 118 -18.23 -13.79 11.06
N SER A 119 -18.55 -13.23 12.24
CA SER A 119 -18.05 -11.93 12.67
C SER A 119 -16.61 -12.03 13.18
N ILE A 120 -16.22 -13.16 13.77
CA ILE A 120 -14.81 -13.42 14.14
C ILE A 120 -13.92 -13.50 12.88
N LEU A 121 -14.36 -14.22 11.84
CA LEU A 121 -13.64 -14.28 10.56
C LEU A 121 -13.58 -12.92 9.85
N LYS A 122 -14.69 -12.17 9.82
CA LYS A 122 -14.71 -10.79 9.34
C LYS A 122 -13.88 -9.86 10.23
N GLY A 123 -13.90 -10.06 11.53
CA GLY A 123 -13.08 -9.36 12.50
C GLY A 123 -11.59 -9.64 12.35
N VAL A 124 -11.19 -10.87 12.06
CA VAL A 124 -9.79 -11.24 11.77
C VAL A 124 -9.31 -10.52 10.51
N VAL A 125 -10.11 -10.47 9.46
CA VAL A 125 -9.83 -9.67 8.25
C VAL A 125 -9.80 -8.16 8.56
N ALA A 126 -10.59 -7.69 9.52
CA ALA A 126 -10.64 -6.28 9.93
C ALA A 126 -9.56 -5.92 10.97
N MET A 127 -9.13 -6.84 11.81
CA MET A 127 -8.10 -6.63 12.83
C MET A 127 -6.67 -6.59 12.27
N VAL A 128 -6.48 -7.10 11.07
CA VAL A 128 -5.15 -7.20 10.51
C VAL A 128 -4.78 -5.88 9.85
N THR A 129 -4.21 -5.01 10.62
CA THR A 129 -3.65 -3.69 10.29
C THR A 129 -4.68 -2.61 9.97
N ASP A 130 -5.02 -1.84 10.96
CA ASP A 130 -5.57 -0.51 10.73
C ASP A 130 -4.54 0.28 9.90
N SER A 131 -4.89 0.54 8.66
CA SER A 131 -4.05 1.30 7.71
C SER A 131 -3.67 2.68 8.25
N ASP A 132 -4.52 3.26 9.08
CA ASP A 132 -4.28 4.57 9.69
C ASP A 132 -3.35 4.48 10.90
N ASP A 133 -3.38 3.40 11.67
CA ASP A 133 -2.43 3.20 12.77
C ASP A 133 -1.01 2.99 12.23
N VAL A 134 -0.84 2.23 11.15
CA VAL A 134 0.45 2.14 10.45
C VAL A 134 0.92 3.51 9.97
N ALA A 135 0.02 4.33 9.41
CA ALA A 135 0.35 5.68 8.97
C ALA A 135 0.76 6.60 10.14
N LYS A 136 0.05 6.53 11.28
CA LYS A 136 0.38 7.29 12.50
C LYS A 136 1.74 6.88 13.07
N ILE A 137 2.00 5.56 13.17
CA ILE A 137 3.28 5.02 13.64
C ILE A 137 4.41 5.52 12.73
N PHE A 138 4.23 5.44 11.41
CA PHE A 138 5.22 5.97 10.48
C PHE A 138 5.43 7.47 10.64
N ALA A 139 4.35 8.26 10.71
CA ALA A 139 4.43 9.72 10.89
C ALA A 139 5.12 10.13 12.20
N SER A 140 5.10 9.27 13.21
CA SER A 140 5.77 9.46 14.50
C SER A 140 7.21 8.95 14.51
N SER A 141 7.68 8.26 13.48
CA SER A 141 9.06 7.82 13.35
C SER A 141 9.98 8.99 13.00
N GLU A 142 11.28 8.84 13.26
CA GLU A 142 12.28 9.86 12.93
C GLU A 142 12.24 10.26 11.45
N LEU A 143 12.21 9.28 10.54
CA LEU A 143 12.08 9.52 9.12
C LEU A 143 10.74 10.16 8.75
N GLY A 144 9.64 9.71 9.34
CA GLY A 144 8.30 10.26 9.11
C GLY A 144 8.21 11.73 9.51
N ILE A 145 8.77 12.08 10.67
CA ILE A 145 8.85 13.47 11.18
C ILE A 145 9.69 14.33 10.22
N GLU A 146 10.86 13.82 9.79
CA GLU A 146 11.71 14.54 8.82
C GLU A 146 10.97 14.81 7.51
N LEU A 147 10.37 13.79 6.92
CA LEU A 147 9.66 13.90 5.66
C LEU A 147 8.42 14.81 5.77
N PHE A 148 7.71 14.77 6.91
CA PHE A 148 6.59 15.66 7.15
C PHE A 148 7.04 17.14 7.25
N ARG A 149 8.08 17.42 8.05
CA ARG A 149 8.62 18.79 8.24
C ARG A 149 9.19 19.38 6.95
N THR A 150 9.67 18.55 6.05
CA THR A 150 10.24 18.96 4.76
C THR A 150 9.25 18.90 3.60
N HIS A 151 7.96 18.74 3.88
CA HIS A 151 6.89 18.64 2.87
C HIS A 151 7.16 17.55 1.81
N ARG A 152 7.61 16.37 2.28
CA ARG A 152 7.90 15.19 1.44
C ARG A 152 7.07 13.96 1.80
N TYR A 153 6.24 14.02 2.84
CA TYR A 153 5.27 12.99 3.18
C TYR A 153 3.85 13.54 3.09
N PHE A 154 3.03 12.89 2.29
CA PHE A 154 1.63 13.24 2.09
C PHE A 154 0.76 12.00 2.23
N ARG A 155 -0.28 12.08 3.06
CA ARG A 155 -1.28 11.04 3.17
C ARG A 155 -2.66 11.59 2.93
N PHE A 156 -3.34 11.02 1.95
CA PHE A 156 -4.75 11.29 1.66
C PHE A 156 -5.58 10.08 2.04
N SER A 157 -6.51 10.27 2.98
CA SER A 157 -7.45 9.24 3.43
C SER A 157 -8.72 9.93 3.90
N ILE A 158 -9.86 9.54 3.35
CA ILE A 158 -11.15 10.18 3.66
C ILE A 158 -11.57 9.79 5.08
N PRO A 159 -11.74 10.78 6.00
CA PRO A 159 -11.95 10.48 7.43
C PRO A 159 -13.37 9.99 7.75
N GLN A 160 -14.36 10.33 6.92
CA GLN A 160 -15.76 10.02 7.15
C GLN A 160 -16.51 9.69 5.85
N GLY A 161 -17.55 8.87 5.95
CA GLY A 161 -18.40 8.51 4.82
C GLY A 161 -18.06 7.17 4.15
N MET A 162 -16.79 6.77 4.17
CA MET A 162 -16.32 5.52 3.56
C MET A 162 -16.47 4.30 4.50
N GLN A 163 -16.62 4.51 5.81
CA GLN A 163 -16.65 3.44 6.82
C GLN A 163 -17.82 2.48 6.69
N TYR A 164 -18.86 2.84 5.96
CA TYR A 164 -20.04 2.01 5.72
C TYR A 164 -20.00 1.25 4.39
N LEU A 165 -19.02 1.54 3.55
CA LEU A 165 -18.87 0.89 2.25
C LEU A 165 -18.14 -0.45 2.41
N LYS A 166 -18.73 -1.50 1.89
CA LYS A 166 -18.12 -2.83 1.86
C LYS A 166 -17.24 -3.00 0.63
N LEU A 167 -16.38 -4.01 0.68
CA LEU A 167 -15.40 -4.29 -0.39
C LEU A 167 -16.06 -4.65 -1.73
N ASP A 168 -17.28 -5.19 -1.70
CA ASP A 168 -18.04 -5.66 -2.86
C ASP A 168 -19.12 -4.68 -3.35
N GLU A 169 -19.23 -3.50 -2.74
CA GLU A 169 -20.23 -2.48 -3.11
C GLU A 169 -19.76 -1.60 -4.29
N TRP A 170 -19.43 -2.23 -5.41
CA TRP A 170 -18.97 -1.54 -6.63
C TRP A 170 -20.01 -0.54 -7.20
N LYS A 171 -21.31 -0.68 -6.87
CA LYS A 171 -22.36 0.24 -7.30
C LYS A 171 -22.29 1.61 -6.61
N GLU A 172 -21.59 1.70 -5.50
CA GLU A 172 -21.40 2.94 -4.73
C GLU A 172 -20.26 3.83 -5.24
N THR A 173 -19.72 3.54 -6.44
CA THR A 173 -18.57 4.27 -7.02
C THR A 173 -18.83 5.78 -7.15
N GLU A 174 -20.04 6.19 -7.52
CA GLU A 174 -20.37 7.62 -7.64
C GLU A 174 -20.38 8.32 -6.27
N LYS A 175 -20.85 7.64 -5.23
CA LYS A 175 -20.75 8.13 -3.85
C LYS A 175 -19.29 8.22 -3.39
N MET A 176 -18.45 7.24 -3.72
CA MET A 176 -17.02 7.30 -3.43
C MET A 176 -16.34 8.50 -4.11
N LYS A 177 -16.66 8.76 -5.38
CA LYS A 177 -16.18 9.94 -6.11
C LYS A 177 -16.63 11.25 -5.46
N ALA A 178 -17.90 11.35 -5.08
CA ALA A 178 -18.44 12.54 -4.43
C ALA A 178 -17.70 12.83 -3.11
N LEU A 179 -17.52 11.82 -2.26
CA LEU A 179 -16.76 11.95 -1.01
C LEU A 179 -15.30 12.34 -1.23
N ALA A 180 -14.65 11.77 -2.27
CA ALA A 180 -13.28 12.12 -2.61
C ALA A 180 -13.17 13.57 -3.12
N THR A 181 -14.11 14.00 -3.95
CA THR A 181 -14.17 15.38 -4.46
C THR A 181 -14.40 16.38 -3.34
N GLU A 182 -15.34 16.10 -2.44
CA GLU A 182 -15.60 16.91 -1.26
C GLU A 182 -14.35 17.02 -0.38
N TYR A 183 -13.72 15.87 -0.05
CA TYR A 183 -12.50 15.82 0.75
C TYR A 183 -11.37 16.66 0.15
N LEU A 184 -11.11 16.54 -1.14
CA LEU A 184 -10.07 17.31 -1.82
C LEU A 184 -10.43 18.78 -2.01
N GLY A 185 -11.73 19.13 -2.02
CA GLY A 185 -12.25 20.50 -2.10
C GLY A 185 -12.08 21.31 -0.82
N HIS A 186 -11.81 20.67 0.34
CA HIS A 186 -11.45 21.40 1.55
C HIS A 186 -10.12 22.14 1.38
N ALA A 187 -10.04 23.41 1.78
CA ALA A 187 -8.86 24.26 1.56
C ALA A 187 -7.55 23.61 2.03
N SER A 188 -7.53 23.05 3.26
CA SER A 188 -6.35 22.39 3.80
C SER A 188 -5.88 21.18 2.98
N ASN A 189 -6.81 20.41 2.41
CA ASN A 189 -6.48 19.23 1.59
C ASN A 189 -6.08 19.65 0.17
N GLY A 190 -6.67 20.72 -0.36
CA GLY A 190 -6.27 21.35 -1.60
C GLY A 190 -4.85 21.91 -1.54
N ASP A 191 -4.51 22.60 -0.46
CA ASP A 191 -3.14 23.09 -0.23
C ASP A 191 -2.14 21.94 -0.11
N MET A 192 -2.50 20.89 0.62
CA MET A 192 -1.67 19.67 0.74
C MET A 192 -1.48 18.98 -0.62
N LEU A 193 -2.52 18.93 -1.46
CA LEU A 193 -2.44 18.40 -2.82
C LEU A 193 -1.51 19.23 -3.71
N ALA A 194 -1.61 20.55 -3.64
CA ALA A 194 -0.72 21.44 -4.38
C ALA A 194 0.75 21.30 -3.96
N GLN A 195 1.01 21.18 -2.66
CA GLN A 195 2.35 20.91 -2.13
C GLN A 195 2.88 19.54 -2.57
N CYS A 196 2.03 18.50 -2.54
CA CYS A 196 2.38 17.17 -3.02
C CYS A 196 2.76 17.21 -4.51
N ALA A 197 1.95 17.88 -5.34
CA ALA A 197 2.22 18.03 -6.76
C ALA A 197 3.56 18.75 -7.00
N LYS A 198 3.85 19.80 -6.26
CA LYS A 198 5.13 20.52 -6.32
C LYS A 198 6.30 19.59 -5.94
N SER A 199 6.18 18.84 -4.85
CA SER A 199 7.22 17.91 -4.40
C SER A 199 7.49 16.78 -5.40
N LEU A 200 6.48 16.35 -6.16
CA LEU A 200 6.63 15.33 -7.21
C LEU A 200 7.25 15.90 -8.50
N LEU A 201 6.94 17.14 -8.85
CA LEU A 201 7.40 17.77 -10.10
C LEU A 201 8.78 18.41 -9.97
N ASP A 202 9.12 18.89 -8.77
CA ASP A 202 10.41 19.53 -8.48
C ASP A 202 11.02 18.85 -7.24
N PRO A 203 11.50 17.61 -7.41
CA PRO A 203 12.23 16.94 -6.33
C PRO A 203 13.49 17.75 -6.04
N ASP A 204 13.73 18.03 -4.76
CA ASP A 204 14.93 18.70 -4.26
C ASP A 204 16.18 18.23 -5.04
N GLU A 205 17.06 19.15 -5.45
CA GLU A 205 18.27 18.83 -6.23
C GLU A 205 19.12 17.72 -5.58
N ASN A 206 19.09 17.63 -4.27
CA ASN A 206 19.72 16.55 -3.50
C ASN A 206 19.05 15.18 -3.67
N CYS A 207 17.87 15.10 -4.28
CA CYS A 207 17.17 13.85 -4.58
C CYS A 207 17.37 13.42 -6.03
N ARG A 208 17.96 14.28 -6.87
CA ARG A 208 18.33 13.93 -8.24
C ARG A 208 19.38 12.82 -8.18
N LEU A 209 19.11 11.78 -8.91
CA LEU A 209 20.04 10.68 -9.10
C LEU A 209 21.28 11.24 -9.77
N HIS A 210 22.43 11.15 -9.10
CA HIS A 210 23.67 11.22 -9.82
C HIS A 210 23.72 10.00 -10.78
N PRO A 211 24.06 10.22 -12.06
CA PRO A 211 24.10 9.16 -13.07
C PRO A 211 25.09 8.04 -12.70
#